data_5018373917964cc6961f40ead6d15dc6
#
_entry.id   5018373917964cc6961f40ead6d15dc6
#
_cell.length_a   1.000
_cell.length_b   1.000
_cell.length_c   1.000
_cell.angle_alpha   90.00
_cell.angle_beta   90.00
_cell.angle_gamma   90.00
#
_symmetry.space_group_name_H-M   'P 1'
#
loop_
_entity.id
_entity.type
_entity.pdbx_description
1 polymer ?
#
loop_
_entity_poly.entity_id
_entity_poly.type
_entity_poly.pdbx_seq_one_letter_code
_entity_poly.pdbx_strand_id
1 'polypeptide(L)'
;GKSNVVDALKWVLGEQSAKSLRGQEMSDVIFKGTGTGGRKPANTAEATVVFDNSQGAFPVDAPEVYVTRRVFRSGEGEYLINGKPCRLRDIRDMFRGTGVGVDAYSLIEQGKVDSLLQANAKDRRAIFEEAAGISRFKAKKVEAQRRLERVDQNLLRLSDIVEEVESRLRSVRAQAAKAQRYREYSERLQQLRTQVGVTDWRRLSDKL
;
A
#
# COMPACT_ATOMS: atom_id res chain seq x y z
N GLY A 1 0.25 34.45 -16.63
CA GLY A 1 0.30 34.95 -15.25
C GLY A 1 -0.73 34.29 -14.34
N LYS A 2 -2.02 34.68 -14.39
CA LYS A 2 -3.04 34.21 -13.41
C LYS A 2 -3.22 32.68 -13.38
N SER A 3 -3.28 32.04 -14.54
CA SER A 3 -3.45 30.58 -14.62
C SER A 3 -2.27 29.80 -14.04
N ASN A 4 -1.04 30.34 -14.13
CA ASN A 4 0.14 29.68 -13.56
C ASN A 4 0.09 29.65 -12.03
N VAL A 5 -0.52 30.66 -11.39
CA VAL A 5 -0.70 30.69 -9.94
C VAL A 5 -1.69 29.59 -9.52
N VAL A 6 -2.79 29.45 -10.28
CA VAL A 6 -3.78 28.35 -10.03
C VAL A 6 -3.12 26.98 -10.22
N ASP A 7 -2.31 26.81 -11.27
CA ASP A 7 -1.59 25.56 -11.50
C ASP A 7 -0.60 25.25 -10.37
N ALA A 8 0.13 26.28 -9.88
CA ALA A 8 1.04 26.12 -8.74
C ALA A 8 0.30 25.71 -7.45
N LEU A 9 -0.87 26.30 -7.18
CA LEU A 9 -1.72 25.89 -6.05
C LEU A 9 -2.15 24.44 -6.17
N LYS A 10 -2.71 24.03 -7.32
CA LYS A 10 -3.06 22.61 -7.56
C LYS A 10 -1.87 21.69 -7.38
N TRP A 11 -0.73 22.10 -7.91
CA TRP A 11 0.50 21.32 -7.84
C TRP A 11 0.92 21.08 -6.40
N VAL A 12 0.93 22.09 -5.54
CA VAL A 12 1.25 21.98 -4.11
C VAL A 12 0.21 21.13 -3.38
N LEU A 13 -1.07 21.25 -3.71
CA LEU A 13 -2.16 20.48 -3.10
C LEU A 13 -2.15 18.99 -3.50
N GLY A 14 -1.26 18.57 -4.40
CA GLY A 14 -1.05 17.16 -4.71
C GLY A 14 -1.55 16.71 -6.06
N GLU A 15 -1.76 17.62 -7.03
CA GLU A 15 -2.02 17.24 -8.42
C GLU A 15 -0.82 16.48 -9.01
N GLN A 16 -1.06 15.31 -9.56
CA GLN A 16 -0.02 14.45 -10.15
C GLN A 16 -0.09 14.41 -11.68
N SER A 17 -1.19 14.90 -12.28
CA SER A 17 -1.33 14.90 -13.73
C SER A 17 -0.57 16.09 -14.32
N ALA A 18 0.49 15.81 -15.09
CA ALA A 18 1.18 16.82 -15.85
C ALA A 18 0.23 17.53 -16.83
N LYS A 19 -0.73 16.81 -17.40
CA LYS A 19 -1.75 17.35 -18.31
C LYS A 19 -2.65 18.39 -17.64
N SER A 20 -3.03 18.19 -16.38
CA SER A 20 -3.83 19.16 -15.63
C SER A 20 -3.05 20.45 -15.32
N LEU A 21 -1.72 20.37 -15.36
CA LEU A 21 -0.79 21.50 -15.24
C LEU A 21 -0.29 22.00 -16.61
N ARG A 22 -0.94 21.58 -17.68
CA ARG A 22 -0.62 21.97 -19.08
C ARG A 22 0.76 21.58 -19.55
N GLY A 23 1.38 20.55 -18.94
CA GLY A 23 2.64 19.94 -19.32
C GLY A 23 2.45 18.52 -19.89
N GLN A 24 3.49 17.98 -20.47
CA GLN A 24 3.57 16.56 -20.87
C GLN A 24 4.17 15.72 -19.74
N GLU A 25 5.20 16.24 -19.10
CA GLU A 25 5.88 15.66 -17.95
C GLU A 25 5.87 16.62 -16.76
N MET A 26 6.06 16.08 -15.55
CA MET A 26 6.11 16.90 -14.33
C MET A 26 7.31 17.87 -14.33
N SER A 27 8.39 17.51 -14.99
CA SER A 27 9.57 18.34 -15.21
C SER A 27 9.30 19.60 -16.08
N ASP A 28 8.19 19.62 -16.83
CA ASP A 28 7.81 20.78 -17.66
C ASP A 28 7.44 22.03 -16.87
N VAL A 29 7.14 21.89 -15.57
CA VAL A 29 6.93 23.05 -14.68
C VAL A 29 8.23 23.80 -14.40
N ILE A 30 9.39 23.21 -14.69
CA ILE A 30 10.70 23.84 -14.49
C ILE A 30 10.98 24.80 -15.65
N PHE A 31 11.42 26.01 -15.31
CA PHE A 31 11.74 27.01 -16.30
C PHE A 31 12.87 26.55 -17.24
N LYS A 32 12.57 26.50 -18.54
CA LYS A 32 13.50 26.01 -19.58
C LYS A 32 14.46 27.07 -20.12
N GLY A 33 14.36 28.32 -19.63
CA GLY A 33 15.14 29.45 -20.13
C GLY A 33 14.38 30.22 -21.22
N THR A 34 14.95 31.35 -21.66
CA THR A 34 14.35 32.24 -22.68
C THR A 34 15.12 32.25 -24.02
N GLY A 35 15.96 31.25 -24.30
CA GLY A 35 16.75 31.17 -25.52
C GLY A 35 18.08 31.96 -25.48
N THR A 36 18.63 32.24 -26.68
CA THR A 36 19.98 32.84 -26.84
C THR A 36 20.05 34.26 -26.23
N GLY A 37 20.86 34.43 -25.20
CA GLY A 37 21.04 35.73 -24.52
C GLY A 37 20.06 36.04 -23.39
N GLY A 38 19.11 35.16 -23.08
CA GLY A 38 18.13 35.32 -22.04
C GLY A 38 18.48 34.67 -20.68
N ARG A 39 17.47 34.50 -19.82
CA ARG A 39 17.63 33.85 -18.52
C ARG A 39 17.99 32.35 -18.67
N LYS A 40 18.98 31.91 -17.91
CA LYS A 40 19.41 30.51 -17.88
C LYS A 40 18.25 29.58 -17.40
N PRO A 41 18.21 28.34 -17.89
CA PRO A 41 17.26 27.36 -17.40
C PRO A 41 17.47 27.09 -15.91
N ALA A 42 16.38 26.87 -15.18
CA ALA A 42 16.43 26.46 -13.78
C ALA A 42 16.65 24.95 -13.65
N ASN A 43 17.22 24.50 -12.54
CA ASN A 43 17.39 23.07 -12.26
C ASN A 43 16.23 22.49 -11.44
N THR A 44 15.49 23.35 -10.77
CA THR A 44 14.38 22.99 -9.89
C THR A 44 13.22 23.95 -10.07
N ALA A 45 12.02 23.46 -9.79
CA ALA A 45 10.86 24.30 -9.53
C ALA A 45 10.37 24.01 -8.11
N GLU A 46 10.01 25.06 -7.39
CA GLU A 46 9.48 24.98 -6.04
C GLU A 46 8.31 25.94 -5.91
N ALA A 47 7.26 25.48 -5.21
CA ALA A 47 6.15 26.31 -4.81
C ALA A 47 5.78 25.99 -3.37
N THR A 48 5.54 27.04 -2.59
CA THR A 48 5.11 26.94 -1.19
C THR A 48 3.80 27.69 -1.02
N VAL A 49 2.85 27.05 -0.37
CA VAL A 49 1.59 27.68 0.05
C VAL A 49 1.58 27.72 1.57
N VAL A 50 1.25 28.88 2.10
CA VAL A 50 1.15 29.11 3.54
C VAL A 50 -0.31 29.17 3.92
N PHE A 51 -0.69 28.36 4.89
CA PHE A 51 -2.06 28.31 5.43
C PHE A 51 -2.08 28.86 6.85
N ASP A 52 -3.03 29.72 7.14
CA ASP A 52 -3.35 30.14 8.49
C ASP A 52 -3.97 28.96 9.26
N ASN A 53 -3.37 28.58 10.36
CA ASN A 53 -3.82 27.51 11.24
C ASN A 53 -4.16 28.02 12.65
N SER A 54 -4.40 29.30 12.79
CA SER A 54 -4.75 29.93 14.08
C SER A 54 -5.99 29.29 14.73
N GLN A 55 -6.89 28.71 13.93
CA GLN A 55 -8.09 28.01 14.38
C GLN A 55 -7.90 26.49 14.51
N GLY A 56 -6.70 25.95 14.32
CA GLY A 56 -6.45 24.52 14.41
C GLY A 56 -7.11 23.66 13.34
N ALA A 57 -7.31 24.22 12.12
CA ALA A 57 -7.90 23.51 10.99
C ALA A 57 -7.06 22.32 10.51
N PHE A 58 -5.75 22.39 10.69
CA PHE A 58 -4.80 21.35 10.36
C PHE A 58 -4.25 20.67 11.61
N PRO A 59 -3.98 19.36 11.59
CA PRO A 59 -3.44 18.60 12.72
C PRO A 59 -1.92 18.85 12.90
N VAL A 60 -1.53 20.10 12.92
CA VAL A 60 -0.15 20.58 13.09
C VAL A 60 -0.15 21.63 14.19
N ASP A 61 0.70 21.46 15.19
CA ASP A 61 0.82 22.40 16.30
C ASP A 61 1.70 23.60 15.90
N ALA A 62 1.15 24.44 15.02
CA ALA A 62 1.77 25.66 14.54
C ALA A 62 0.69 26.63 14.03
N PRO A 63 0.84 27.95 14.24
CA PRO A 63 -0.14 28.95 13.79
C PRO A 63 -0.18 29.10 12.26
N GLU A 64 0.87 28.69 11.58
CA GLU A 64 0.96 28.65 10.12
C GLU A 64 1.48 27.30 9.66
N VAL A 65 0.93 26.81 8.54
CA VAL A 65 1.34 25.56 7.91
C VAL A 65 1.90 25.86 6.52
N TYR A 66 3.17 25.59 6.33
CA TYR A 66 3.88 25.73 5.06
C TYR A 66 3.87 24.40 4.33
N VAL A 67 3.17 24.33 3.20
CA VAL A 67 3.19 23.15 2.33
C VAL A 67 4.00 23.49 1.10
N THR A 68 5.09 22.75 0.92
CA THR A 68 6.04 22.98 -0.18
C THR A 68 6.10 21.74 -1.07
N ARG A 69 6.06 21.97 -2.37
CA ARG A 69 6.40 20.96 -3.37
C ARG A 69 7.57 21.43 -4.21
N ARG A 70 8.52 20.53 -4.41
CA ARG A 70 9.73 20.75 -5.21
C ARG A 70 9.86 19.65 -6.25
N VAL A 71 10.31 19.97 -7.44
CA VAL A 71 10.67 18.99 -8.48
C VAL A 71 12.02 19.35 -9.06
N PHE A 72 12.83 18.33 -9.33
CA PHE A 72 14.14 18.42 -9.93
C PHE A 72 14.11 18.00 -11.40
N ARG A 73 15.12 18.38 -12.17
CA ARG A 73 15.24 17.94 -13.58
C ARG A 73 15.41 16.44 -13.74
N SER A 74 15.88 15.74 -12.71
CA SER A 74 15.91 14.27 -12.67
C SER A 74 14.52 13.61 -12.73
N GLY A 75 13.45 14.41 -12.54
CA GLY A 75 12.08 13.91 -12.41
C GLY A 75 11.69 13.58 -10.97
N GLU A 76 12.64 13.61 -10.04
CA GLU A 76 12.37 13.42 -8.62
C GLU A 76 11.57 14.59 -8.05
N GLY A 77 10.64 14.29 -7.16
CA GLY A 77 9.81 15.28 -6.50
C GLY A 77 9.81 15.12 -4.99
N GLU A 78 9.86 16.24 -4.29
CA GLU A 78 9.80 16.30 -2.83
C GLU A 78 8.56 17.04 -2.37
N TYR A 79 8.04 16.60 -1.23
CA TYR A 79 6.97 17.26 -0.51
C TYR A 79 7.44 17.58 0.89
N LEU A 80 7.15 18.79 1.37
CA LEU A 80 7.55 19.21 2.72
C LEU A 80 6.35 19.86 3.43
N ILE A 81 6.22 19.60 4.73
CA ILE A 81 5.31 20.29 5.63
C ILE A 81 6.18 20.96 6.71
N ASN A 82 6.10 22.27 6.83
CA ASN A 82 6.94 23.08 7.74
C ASN A 82 8.43 22.74 7.61
N GLY A 83 8.92 22.57 6.37
CA GLY A 83 10.30 22.25 6.05
C GLY A 83 10.70 20.78 6.29
N LYS A 84 9.81 19.94 6.81
CA LYS A 84 10.09 18.51 7.02
C LYS A 84 9.61 17.68 5.83
N PRO A 85 10.44 16.78 5.27
CA PRO A 85 10.03 15.89 4.19
C PRO A 85 8.84 15.01 4.61
N CYS A 86 7.88 14.88 3.71
CA CYS A 86 6.68 14.08 3.91
C CYS A 86 6.29 13.37 2.61
N ARG A 87 5.30 12.50 2.67
CA ARG A 87 4.74 11.82 1.50
C ARG A 87 3.53 12.58 0.98
N LEU A 88 3.25 12.44 -0.31
CA LEU A 88 2.02 12.99 -0.91
C LEU A 88 0.76 12.57 -0.16
N ARG A 89 0.74 11.35 0.37
CA ARG A 89 -0.37 10.85 1.18
C ARG A 89 -0.60 11.71 2.42
N ASP A 90 0.48 12.13 3.10
CA ASP A 90 0.40 12.90 4.33
C ASP A 90 -0.20 14.29 4.05
N ILE A 91 0.15 14.90 2.91
CA ILE A 91 -0.44 16.14 2.42
C ILE A 91 -1.94 15.95 2.14
N ARG A 92 -2.31 14.91 1.38
CA ARG A 92 -3.71 14.62 1.07
C ARG A 92 -4.54 14.33 2.32
N ASP A 93 -3.98 13.59 3.27
CA ASP A 93 -4.65 13.28 4.54
C ASP A 93 -4.84 14.53 5.40
N MET A 94 -3.87 15.46 5.38
CA MET A 94 -3.95 16.73 6.08
C MET A 94 -5.08 17.62 5.53
N PHE A 95 -5.27 17.65 4.21
CA PHE A 95 -6.31 18.48 3.58
C PHE A 95 -7.70 17.83 3.57
N ARG A 96 -7.79 16.51 3.80
CA ARG A 96 -9.10 15.84 3.80
C ARG A 96 -10.01 16.34 4.89
N GLY A 97 -11.18 16.81 4.47
CA GLY A 97 -12.20 17.32 5.37
C GLY A 97 -12.02 18.79 5.79
N THR A 98 -10.99 19.48 5.27
CA THR A 98 -10.82 20.93 5.46
C THR A 98 -11.52 21.74 4.37
N GLY A 99 -12.06 21.09 3.33
CA GLY A 99 -12.58 21.76 2.13
C GLY A 99 -11.49 22.27 1.18
N VAL A 100 -10.21 22.08 1.51
CA VAL A 100 -9.07 22.46 0.67
C VAL A 100 -8.45 21.20 0.08
N GLY A 101 -8.31 21.12 -1.23
CA GLY A 101 -7.70 19.98 -1.92
C GLY A 101 -7.80 20.08 -3.42
N VAL A 102 -7.14 19.19 -4.16
CA VAL A 102 -7.17 19.16 -5.63
C VAL A 102 -8.59 18.89 -6.14
N ASP A 103 -9.32 18.03 -5.46
CA ASP A 103 -10.69 17.64 -5.78
C ASP A 103 -11.73 18.55 -5.10
N ALA A 104 -11.29 19.45 -4.22
CA ALA A 104 -12.18 20.33 -3.47
C ALA A 104 -12.62 21.55 -4.31
N TYR A 105 -13.79 22.08 -3.97
CA TYR A 105 -14.37 23.27 -4.62
C TYR A 105 -13.72 24.60 -4.21
N SER A 106 -12.67 24.54 -3.41
CA SER A 106 -11.87 25.70 -3.02
C SER A 106 -11.14 26.36 -4.20
N LEU A 107 -10.92 25.62 -5.29
CA LEU A 107 -10.35 26.14 -6.53
C LEU A 107 -11.39 26.10 -7.65
N ILE A 108 -12.12 27.18 -7.82
CA ILE A 108 -13.10 27.35 -8.91
C ILE A 108 -12.36 27.79 -10.17
N GLU A 109 -12.21 26.88 -11.10
CA GLU A 109 -11.64 27.14 -12.42
C GLU A 109 -12.71 27.62 -13.41
N GLN A 110 -12.23 28.28 -14.44
CA GLN A 110 -13.11 28.68 -15.56
C GLN A 110 -13.71 27.41 -16.22
N GLY A 111 -15.04 27.38 -16.34
CA GLY A 111 -15.78 26.24 -16.90
C GLY A 111 -16.09 25.11 -15.91
N LYS A 112 -15.51 25.08 -14.71
CA LYS A 112 -15.80 24.06 -13.70
C LYS A 112 -17.19 24.20 -13.10
N VAL A 113 -17.70 25.43 -13.01
CA VAL A 113 -19.07 25.71 -12.56
C VAL A 113 -20.10 25.15 -13.54
N ASP A 114 -19.88 25.32 -14.84
CA ASP A 114 -20.80 24.80 -15.87
C ASP A 114 -20.77 23.26 -15.87
N SER A 115 -19.62 22.66 -15.74
CA SER A 115 -19.49 21.19 -15.63
C SER A 115 -20.17 20.62 -14.37
N LEU A 116 -20.22 21.42 -13.30
CA LEU A 116 -20.93 21.12 -12.05
C LEU A 116 -22.45 21.17 -12.22
N LEU A 117 -22.93 22.17 -12.89
CA LEU A 117 -24.37 22.34 -13.17
C LEU A 117 -24.90 21.22 -14.07
N GLN A 118 -24.05 20.74 -15.00
CA GLN A 118 -24.35 19.63 -15.91
C GLN A 118 -24.00 18.25 -15.34
N ALA A 119 -23.35 18.18 -14.18
CA ALA A 119 -22.94 16.93 -13.54
C ALA A 119 -24.14 16.04 -13.18
N ASN A 120 -23.94 14.74 -13.29
CA ASN A 120 -24.95 13.76 -12.88
C ASN A 120 -25.11 13.74 -11.34
N ALA A 121 -26.17 13.08 -10.85
CA ALA A 121 -26.48 13.03 -9.42
C ALA A 121 -25.35 12.41 -8.58
N LYS A 122 -24.58 11.47 -9.14
CA LYS A 122 -23.47 10.80 -8.46
C LYS A 122 -22.29 11.74 -8.26
N ASP A 123 -21.96 12.52 -9.27
CA ASP A 123 -20.85 13.49 -9.22
C ASP A 123 -21.22 14.66 -8.29
N ARG A 124 -22.46 15.15 -8.37
CA ARG A 124 -22.96 16.16 -7.41
C ARG A 124 -22.90 15.67 -5.97
N ARG A 125 -23.25 14.39 -5.72
CA ARG A 125 -23.18 13.82 -4.38
C ARG A 125 -21.76 13.82 -3.81
N ALA A 126 -20.73 13.53 -4.65
CA ALA A 126 -19.34 13.59 -4.22
C ALA A 126 -18.95 14.97 -3.68
N ILE A 127 -19.51 16.03 -4.25
CA ILE A 127 -19.30 17.40 -3.82
C ILE A 127 -19.86 17.65 -2.43
N PHE A 128 -21.11 17.23 -2.20
CA PHE A 128 -21.74 17.39 -0.88
C PHE A 128 -21.04 16.53 0.18
N GLU A 129 -20.57 15.33 -0.19
CA GLU A 129 -19.80 14.46 0.71
C GLU A 129 -18.46 15.12 1.10
N GLU A 130 -17.80 15.82 0.19
CA GLU A 130 -16.57 16.57 0.47
C GLU A 130 -16.84 17.77 1.35
N ALA A 131 -17.85 18.60 1.00
CA ALA A 131 -18.24 19.76 1.78
C ALA A 131 -18.68 19.41 3.21
N ALA A 132 -19.28 18.22 3.39
CA ALA A 132 -19.69 17.70 4.69
C ALA A 132 -18.54 16.99 5.45
N GLY A 133 -17.32 16.96 4.92
CA GLY A 133 -16.17 16.28 5.53
C GLY A 133 -16.26 14.75 5.58
N ILE A 134 -17.20 14.15 4.85
CA ILE A 134 -17.47 12.71 4.85
C ILE A 134 -16.39 11.94 4.07
N SER A 135 -15.75 12.57 3.11
CA SER A 135 -14.72 11.97 2.24
C SER A 135 -13.57 11.32 3.04
N ARG A 136 -13.18 11.94 4.17
CA ARG A 136 -12.16 11.38 5.09
C ARG A 136 -12.57 10.01 5.64
N PHE A 137 -13.83 9.87 6.10
CA PHE A 137 -14.34 8.62 6.66
C PHE A 137 -14.53 7.56 5.58
N LYS A 138 -14.99 7.95 4.41
CA LYS A 138 -15.16 7.07 3.24
C LYS A 138 -13.83 6.49 2.78
N ALA A 139 -12.77 7.30 2.72
CA ALA A 139 -11.43 6.83 2.40
C ALA A 139 -10.90 5.83 3.43
N LYS A 140 -11.07 6.10 4.74
CA LYS A 140 -10.70 5.16 5.81
C LYS A 140 -11.48 3.85 5.73
N LYS A 141 -12.79 3.92 5.42
CA LYS A 141 -13.62 2.73 5.22
C LYS A 141 -13.08 1.85 4.09
N VAL A 142 -12.80 2.45 2.92
CA VAL A 142 -12.26 1.72 1.76
C VAL A 142 -10.89 1.10 2.07
N GLU A 143 -10.03 1.81 2.80
CA GLU A 143 -8.73 1.28 3.23
C GLU A 143 -8.91 0.08 4.18
N ALA A 144 -9.81 0.19 5.16
CA ALA A 144 -10.12 -0.89 6.08
C ALA A 144 -10.68 -2.12 5.35
N GLN A 145 -11.59 -1.93 4.40
CA GLN A 145 -12.13 -3.01 3.58
C GLN A 145 -11.04 -3.74 2.80
N ARG A 146 -10.14 -3.00 2.14
CA ARG A 146 -9.01 -3.60 1.41
C ARG A 146 -8.04 -4.37 2.32
N ARG A 147 -7.88 -3.92 3.57
CA ARG A 147 -7.09 -4.66 4.56
C ARG A 147 -7.78 -5.96 4.97
N LEU A 148 -9.10 -5.92 5.22
CA LEU A 148 -9.88 -7.11 5.54
C LEU A 148 -9.82 -8.13 4.41
N GLU A 149 -10.08 -7.74 3.17
CA GLU A 149 -9.98 -8.62 2.00
C GLU A 149 -8.61 -9.32 1.90
N ARG A 150 -7.53 -8.58 2.17
CA ARG A 150 -6.18 -9.16 2.19
C ARG A 150 -5.98 -10.17 3.33
N VAL A 151 -6.54 -9.88 4.52
CA VAL A 151 -6.48 -10.81 5.66
C VAL A 151 -7.28 -12.07 5.35
N ASP A 152 -8.45 -11.95 4.76
CA ASP A 152 -9.28 -13.11 4.37
C ASP A 152 -8.54 -14.01 3.36
N GLN A 153 -7.89 -13.43 2.35
CA GLN A 153 -7.05 -14.19 1.41
C GLN A 153 -5.89 -14.91 2.11
N ASN A 154 -5.24 -14.25 3.08
CA ASN A 154 -4.18 -14.87 3.85
C ASN A 154 -4.68 -16.00 4.76
N LEU A 155 -5.87 -15.85 5.34
CA LEU A 155 -6.50 -16.90 6.15
C LEU A 155 -6.85 -18.13 5.31
N LEU A 156 -7.39 -17.96 4.11
CA LEU A 156 -7.64 -19.08 3.19
C LEU A 156 -6.34 -19.83 2.88
N ARG A 157 -5.27 -19.10 2.53
CA ARG A 157 -3.96 -19.72 2.27
C ARG A 157 -3.40 -20.47 3.49
N LEU A 158 -3.57 -19.92 4.69
CA LEU A 158 -3.14 -20.60 5.92
C LEU A 158 -3.95 -21.87 6.18
N SER A 159 -5.25 -21.84 5.91
CA SER A 159 -6.11 -23.01 6.00
C SER A 159 -5.63 -24.14 5.08
N ASP A 160 -5.32 -23.83 3.83
CA ASP A 160 -4.78 -24.80 2.86
C ASP A 160 -3.45 -25.43 3.35
N ILE A 161 -2.55 -24.61 3.90
CA ILE A 161 -1.27 -25.09 4.45
C ILE A 161 -1.52 -26.02 5.65
N VAL A 162 -2.43 -25.66 6.55
CA VAL A 162 -2.74 -26.50 7.71
C VAL A 162 -3.30 -27.85 7.25
N GLU A 163 -4.23 -27.87 6.29
CA GLU A 163 -4.81 -29.10 5.75
C GLU A 163 -3.73 -29.99 5.09
N GLU A 164 -2.81 -29.41 4.33
CA GLU A 164 -1.69 -30.12 3.73
C GLU A 164 -0.77 -30.74 4.81
N VAL A 165 -0.41 -29.98 5.84
CA VAL A 165 0.43 -30.46 6.95
C VAL A 165 -0.26 -31.58 7.72
N GLU A 166 -1.55 -31.46 8.02
CA GLU A 166 -2.33 -32.50 8.68
C GLU A 166 -2.39 -33.79 7.85
N SER A 167 -2.55 -33.67 6.55
CA SER A 167 -2.55 -34.80 5.62
C SER A 167 -1.18 -35.51 5.63
N ARG A 168 -0.09 -34.75 5.54
CA ARG A 168 1.25 -35.31 5.63
C ARG A 168 1.53 -35.97 6.99
N LEU A 169 1.07 -35.35 8.08
CA LEU A 169 1.22 -35.92 9.43
C LEU A 169 0.49 -37.26 9.56
N ARG A 170 -0.74 -37.37 9.02
CA ARG A 170 -1.48 -38.65 8.99
C ARG A 170 -0.70 -39.73 8.23
N SER A 171 -0.14 -39.39 7.08
CA SER A 171 0.68 -40.32 6.29
C SER A 171 1.92 -40.79 7.04
N VAL A 172 2.69 -39.87 7.63
CA VAL A 172 3.90 -40.19 8.40
C VAL A 172 3.59 -41.05 9.62
N ARG A 173 2.50 -40.75 10.34
CA ARG A 173 2.04 -41.59 11.48
C ARG A 173 1.71 -43.02 11.05
N ALA A 174 1.03 -43.18 9.90
CA ALA A 174 0.72 -44.50 9.37
C ALA A 174 2.00 -45.25 8.95
N GLN A 175 2.99 -44.61 8.35
CA GLN A 175 4.27 -45.18 8.01
C GLN A 175 5.07 -45.58 9.26
N ALA A 176 5.09 -44.71 10.27
CA ALA A 176 5.77 -45.01 11.54
C ALA A 176 5.19 -46.24 12.23
N ALA A 177 3.84 -46.36 12.28
CA ALA A 177 3.18 -47.51 12.85
C ALA A 177 3.51 -48.84 12.09
N LYS A 178 3.58 -48.75 10.73
CA LYS A 178 4.03 -49.93 9.91
C LYS A 178 5.48 -50.28 10.20
N ALA A 179 6.37 -49.34 10.30
CA ALA A 179 7.77 -49.56 10.59
C ALA A 179 7.99 -50.19 11.98
N GLN A 180 7.22 -49.70 12.97
CA GLN A 180 7.27 -50.27 14.32
C GLN A 180 6.83 -51.73 14.36
N ARG A 181 5.72 -52.08 13.72
CA ARG A 181 5.23 -53.45 13.58
C ARG A 181 6.25 -54.36 12.86
N TYR A 182 6.87 -53.83 11.78
CA TYR A 182 7.90 -54.55 11.06
C TYR A 182 9.08 -54.87 11.97
N ARG A 183 9.52 -53.94 12.80
CA ARG A 183 10.60 -54.14 13.77
C ARG A 183 10.27 -55.23 14.78
N GLU A 184 9.10 -55.16 15.39
CA GLU A 184 8.59 -56.12 16.35
C GLU A 184 8.54 -57.55 15.76
N TYR A 185 7.98 -57.68 14.55
CA TYR A 185 7.89 -58.96 13.85
C TYR A 185 9.26 -59.47 13.42
N SER A 186 10.16 -58.60 12.98
CA SER A 186 11.55 -58.98 12.61
C SER A 186 12.32 -59.50 13.82
N GLU A 187 12.25 -58.83 14.95
CA GLU A 187 12.86 -59.26 16.21
C GLU A 187 12.28 -60.61 16.68
N ARG A 188 10.96 -60.74 16.61
CA ARG A 188 10.31 -62.01 17.00
C ARG A 188 10.69 -63.15 16.06
N LEU A 189 10.74 -62.94 14.77
CA LEU A 189 11.19 -63.92 13.78
C LEU A 189 12.64 -64.37 14.05
N GLN A 190 13.53 -63.43 14.38
CA GLN A 190 14.91 -63.74 14.70
C GLN A 190 15.03 -64.61 15.96
N GLN A 191 14.25 -64.28 17.00
CA GLN A 191 14.20 -65.11 18.22
C GLN A 191 13.75 -66.55 17.93
N LEU A 192 12.64 -66.69 17.16
CA LEU A 192 12.11 -68.01 16.81
C LEU A 192 13.08 -68.82 15.94
N ARG A 193 13.73 -68.19 14.96
CA ARG A 193 14.79 -68.84 14.14
C ARG A 193 15.95 -69.34 14.98
N THR A 194 16.40 -68.55 15.95
CA THR A 194 17.44 -68.91 16.87
C THR A 194 17.02 -70.14 17.74
N GLN A 195 15.79 -70.12 18.28
CA GLN A 195 15.25 -71.22 19.08
C GLN A 195 15.10 -72.49 18.26
N VAL A 196 14.60 -72.45 17.06
CA VAL A 196 14.51 -73.62 16.16
C VAL A 196 15.88 -74.12 15.82
N GLY A 197 16.81 -73.24 15.44
CA GLY A 197 18.19 -73.63 15.13
C GLY A 197 18.92 -74.35 16.29
N VAL A 198 18.74 -73.85 17.53
CA VAL A 198 19.32 -74.49 18.72
C VAL A 198 18.66 -75.84 18.99
N THR A 199 17.30 -75.93 18.79
CA THR A 199 16.59 -77.18 18.99
C THR A 199 17.00 -78.24 17.96
N ASP A 200 17.12 -77.88 16.71
CA ASP A 200 17.56 -78.78 15.63
C ASP A 200 19.01 -79.21 15.80
N TRP A 201 19.88 -78.30 16.22
CA TRP A 201 21.24 -78.59 16.51
C TRP A 201 21.36 -79.64 17.64
N ARG A 202 20.63 -79.46 18.75
CA ARG A 202 20.60 -80.46 19.86
C ARG A 202 20.12 -81.81 19.39
N ARG A 203 18.99 -81.79 18.65
CA ARG A 203 18.37 -83.03 18.11
C ARG A 203 19.33 -83.80 17.18
N LEU A 204 20.11 -83.09 16.39
CA LEU A 204 21.10 -83.72 15.51
C LEU A 204 22.36 -84.21 16.29
N SER A 205 22.82 -83.44 17.30
CA SER A 205 23.93 -83.83 18.18
C SER A 205 23.63 -85.05 19.00
N ASP A 206 22.38 -85.25 19.45
CA ASP A 206 21.96 -86.42 20.23
C ASP A 206 21.84 -87.70 19.36
N LYS A 207 21.86 -87.59 18.04
CA LYS A 207 21.83 -88.68 17.08
C LYS A 207 23.16 -89.16 16.59
N LEU A 208 24.22 -88.40 16.86
CA LEU A 208 25.62 -88.76 16.58
C LEU A 208 26.24 -89.44 17.79
#